data_2d97fa5121befb229a99418f1b11df8a
#
_entry.id   2d97fa5121befb229a99418f1b11df8a
#
_cell.length_a   1.000
_cell.length_b   1.000
_cell.length_c   1.000
_cell.angle_alpha   90.00
_cell.angle_beta   90.00
_cell.angle_gamma   90.00
#
_symmetry.space_group_name_H-M   'P 1'
#
loop_
_entity.id
_entity.type
_entity.pdbx_description
1 polymer ?
#
loop_
_entity_poly.entity_id
_entity_poly.type
_entity_poly.pdbx_seq_one_letter_code
_entity_poly.pdbx_strand_id
1 'polypeptide(L)'
;MKIRSIKAIYPNFNHVENSWRTHLWQIIVRVETDTGDIGWGYGGGGKSSLEIINGHFSEVLQGKELNSLNDISDIWDFLYKVSIPYGRKGIAIMAISGVDLALYDVLG
;
A
#
# COMPACT_ATOMS: atom_id res chain seq x y z
N MET A 1 14.43 -10.60 -6.56
CA MET A 1 13.08 -11.10 -6.23
C MET A 1 12.01 -10.24 -6.88
N LYS A 2 10.84 -10.79 -7.02
CA LYS A 2 9.71 -10.09 -7.63
C LYS A 2 8.54 -10.04 -6.68
N ILE A 3 7.73 -8.99 -6.79
CA ILE A 3 6.52 -8.87 -6.00
C ILE A 3 5.52 -9.92 -6.49
N ARG A 4 5.07 -10.80 -5.58
CA ARG A 4 4.05 -11.80 -5.88
C ARG A 4 2.66 -11.26 -5.60
N SER A 5 2.47 -10.62 -4.45
CA SER A 5 1.18 -10.06 -4.07
C SER A 5 1.32 -8.88 -3.15
N ILE A 6 0.37 -7.97 -3.24
CA ILE A 6 0.21 -6.86 -2.32
C ILE A 6 -1.24 -6.86 -1.87
N LYS A 7 -1.45 -6.75 -0.57
CA LYS A 7 -2.79 -6.74 0.01
C LYS A 7 -2.87 -5.70 1.10
N ALA A 8 -3.89 -4.88 1.05
CA ALA A 8 -4.24 -3.97 2.12
C ALA A 8 -5.31 -4.60 3.00
N ILE A 9 -5.19 -4.41 4.29
CA ILE A 9 -6.08 -4.97 5.30
C ILE A 9 -6.63 -3.83 6.13
N TYR A 10 -7.94 -3.83 6.32
CA TYR A 10 -8.61 -2.89 7.20
C TYR A 10 -8.75 -3.54 8.58
N PRO A 11 -7.99 -3.08 9.59
CA PRO A 11 -8.01 -3.73 10.90
C PRO A 11 -9.38 -3.64 11.57
N ASN A 12 -9.69 -4.60 12.42
CA ASN A 12 -10.87 -4.54 13.27
C ASN A 12 -10.73 -3.36 14.24
N PHE A 13 -11.83 -2.64 14.40
CA PHE A 13 -11.82 -1.52 15.30
C PHE A 13 -13.22 -1.30 15.89
N ASN A 14 -13.26 -0.95 17.16
CA ASN A 14 -14.51 -0.72 17.86
C ASN A 14 -14.94 0.73 17.70
N HIS A 15 -16.14 0.91 17.19
CA HIS A 15 -16.74 2.22 17.03
C HIS A 15 -17.12 2.81 18.39
N VAL A 16 -16.78 4.07 18.61
CA VAL A 16 -17.14 4.83 19.81
C VAL A 16 -18.28 5.79 19.43
N GLU A 17 -19.45 5.61 20.05
CA GLU A 17 -20.61 6.46 19.78
C GLU A 17 -20.33 7.91 20.13
N ASN A 18 -20.93 8.81 19.34
CA ASN A 18 -20.81 10.25 19.50
C ASN A 18 -19.37 10.78 19.38
N SER A 19 -18.48 9.99 18.76
CA SER A 19 -17.12 10.40 18.50
C SER A 19 -16.96 10.79 17.03
N TRP A 20 -16.08 11.77 16.76
CA TRP A 20 -15.71 12.07 15.38
C TRP A 20 -14.95 10.90 14.74
N ARG A 21 -14.42 9.97 15.55
CA ARG A 21 -13.70 8.79 15.07
C ARG A 21 -14.66 7.65 14.75
N THR A 22 -15.52 7.88 13.79
CA THR A 22 -16.49 6.87 13.37
C THR A 22 -15.88 5.80 12.48
N HIS A 23 -14.66 6.05 11.95
CA HIS A 23 -13.94 5.13 11.06
C HIS A 23 -12.47 5.10 11.43
N LEU A 24 -11.85 3.96 11.22
CA LEU A 24 -10.40 3.85 11.31
C LEU A 24 -9.79 4.31 9.98
N TRP A 25 -8.86 5.26 10.06
CA TRP A 25 -8.24 5.83 8.87
C TRP A 25 -6.90 5.18 8.54
N GLN A 26 -6.48 4.20 9.32
CA GLN A 26 -5.26 3.44 9.07
C GLN A 26 -5.57 2.11 8.42
N ILE A 27 -4.64 1.66 7.58
CA ILE A 27 -4.68 0.34 6.95
C ILE A 27 -3.33 -0.32 7.14
N ILE A 28 -3.31 -1.63 7.05
CA ILE A 28 -2.09 -2.43 7.07
C ILE A 28 -1.84 -2.92 5.66
N VAL A 29 -0.60 -2.83 5.19
CA VAL A 29 -0.21 -3.30 3.87
C VAL A 29 0.74 -4.48 4.02
N ARG A 30 0.45 -5.55 3.32
CA ARG A 30 1.27 -6.76 3.29
C ARG A 30 1.79 -6.98 1.88
N VAL A 31 3.11 -7.11 1.76
CA VAL A 31 3.76 -7.43 0.49
C VAL A 31 4.41 -8.82 0.63
N GLU A 32 4.19 -9.67 -0.34
CA GLU A 32 4.87 -10.97 -0.42
C GLU A 32 5.63 -11.05 -1.73
N THR A 33 6.86 -11.55 -1.65
CA THR A 33 7.72 -11.73 -2.82
C THR A 33 7.69 -13.19 -3.29
N ASP A 34 8.22 -13.43 -4.48
CA ASP A 34 8.35 -14.79 -5.03
C ASP A 34 9.33 -15.67 -4.27
N THR A 35 10.18 -15.07 -3.44
CA THR A 35 11.10 -15.81 -2.56
C THR A 35 10.45 -16.19 -1.21
N GLY A 36 9.20 -15.78 -0.99
CA GLY A 36 8.48 -16.05 0.25
C GLY A 36 8.69 -15.03 1.35
N ASP A 37 9.46 -13.98 1.10
CA ASP A 37 9.65 -12.90 2.08
C ASP A 37 8.40 -12.04 2.16
N ILE A 38 8.06 -11.62 3.37
CA ILE A 38 6.89 -10.81 3.65
C ILE A 38 7.31 -9.53 4.34
N GLY A 39 6.80 -8.42 3.85
CA GLY A 39 6.98 -7.12 4.48
C GLY A 39 5.66 -6.51 4.86
N TRP A 40 5.67 -5.72 5.92
CA TRP A 40 4.49 -5.05 6.46
C TRP A 40 4.70 -3.56 6.51
N GLY A 41 3.68 -2.84 6.14
CA GLY A 41 3.64 -1.39 6.24
C GLY A 41 2.28 -0.93 6.74
N TYR A 42 2.15 0.35 6.94
CA TYR A 42 0.87 0.94 7.28
C TYR A 42 0.69 2.26 6.52
N GLY A 43 -0.55 2.63 6.30
CA GLY A 43 -0.87 3.86 5.59
C GLY A 43 -2.15 4.46 6.09
N GLY A 44 -2.47 5.65 5.60
CA GLY A 44 -3.70 6.35 5.89
C GLY A 44 -4.75 6.13 4.82
N GLY A 45 -5.87 6.87 4.94
CA GLY A 45 -6.94 6.86 3.95
C GLY A 45 -8.02 5.81 4.15
N GLY A 46 -7.86 4.92 5.14
CA GLY A 46 -8.88 3.94 5.50
C GLY A 46 -9.32 3.07 4.33
N LYS A 47 -10.62 2.84 4.23
CA LYS A 47 -11.19 1.98 3.19
C LYS A 47 -10.97 2.49 1.77
N SER A 48 -10.84 3.80 1.58
CA SER A 48 -10.56 4.36 0.25
C SER A 48 -9.17 3.97 -0.25
N SER A 49 -8.17 4.07 0.62
CA SER A 49 -6.81 3.61 0.32
C SER A 49 -6.76 2.10 0.08
N LEU A 50 -7.52 1.34 0.86
CA LEU A 50 -7.61 -0.10 0.73
C LEU A 50 -8.08 -0.50 -0.66
N GLU A 51 -9.10 0.16 -1.19
CA GLU A 51 -9.62 -0.10 -2.53
C GLU A 51 -8.58 0.21 -3.61
N ILE A 52 -7.83 1.28 -3.47
CA ILE A 52 -6.78 1.63 -4.42
C ILE A 52 -5.69 0.56 -4.45
N ILE A 53 -5.26 0.10 -3.28
CA ILE A 53 -4.21 -0.91 -3.17
C ILE A 53 -4.70 -2.26 -3.71
N ASN A 54 -5.83 -2.74 -3.23
CA ASN A 54 -6.34 -4.06 -3.60
C ASN A 54 -6.89 -4.11 -5.01
N GLY A 55 -7.49 -3.02 -5.48
CA GLY A 55 -8.12 -2.96 -6.80
C GLY A 55 -7.18 -2.57 -7.92
N HIS A 56 -6.20 -1.71 -7.66
CA HIS A 56 -5.34 -1.19 -8.72
C HIS A 56 -3.87 -1.53 -8.51
N PHE A 57 -3.30 -1.13 -7.39
CA PHE A 57 -1.87 -1.32 -7.16
C PHE A 57 -1.46 -2.79 -7.15
N SER A 58 -2.31 -3.66 -6.61
CA SER A 58 -2.03 -5.10 -6.58
C SER A 58 -1.89 -5.68 -7.98
N GLU A 59 -2.63 -5.17 -8.94
CA GLU A 59 -2.55 -5.63 -10.32
C GLU A 59 -1.27 -5.13 -11.02
N VAL A 60 -0.99 -3.83 -10.90
CA VAL A 60 0.11 -3.21 -11.65
C VAL A 60 1.48 -3.53 -11.07
N LEU A 61 1.55 -3.92 -9.80
CA LEU A 61 2.82 -4.24 -9.16
C LEU A 61 3.19 -5.72 -9.21
N GLN A 62 2.26 -6.58 -9.58
CA GLN A 62 2.56 -8.01 -9.67
C GLN A 62 3.68 -8.25 -10.69
N GLY A 63 4.72 -8.95 -10.27
CA GLY A 63 5.87 -9.26 -11.11
C GLY A 63 6.95 -8.18 -11.17
N LYS A 64 6.77 -7.05 -10.48
CA LYS A 64 7.80 -6.00 -10.44
C LYS A 64 9.01 -6.46 -9.65
N GLU A 65 10.19 -6.10 -10.15
CA GLU A 65 11.46 -6.39 -9.46
C GLU A 65 11.59 -5.60 -8.17
N LEU A 66 12.11 -6.24 -7.14
CA LEU A 66 12.33 -5.63 -5.83
C LEU A 66 13.63 -6.17 -5.24
N ASN A 67 14.76 -5.56 -5.60
CA ASN A 67 16.07 -6.03 -5.18
C ASN A 67 16.90 -4.94 -4.47
N SER A 68 16.52 -3.68 -4.61
CA SER A 68 17.30 -2.56 -4.09
C SER A 68 16.40 -1.39 -3.74
N LEU A 69 16.99 -0.40 -3.05
CA LEU A 69 16.30 0.84 -2.74
C LEU A 69 15.90 1.62 -4.01
N ASN A 70 16.68 1.49 -5.08
CA ASN A 70 16.35 2.11 -6.36
C ASN A 70 15.05 1.54 -6.93
N ASP A 71 14.82 0.24 -6.76
CA ASP A 71 13.58 -0.40 -7.20
C ASP A 71 12.37 0.18 -6.44
N ILE A 72 12.52 0.45 -5.15
CA ILE A 72 11.45 1.07 -4.36
C ILE A 72 11.14 2.46 -4.91
N SER A 73 12.16 3.24 -5.20
CA SER A 73 12.01 4.58 -5.76
C SER A 73 11.30 4.55 -7.11
N ASP A 74 11.68 3.62 -7.96
CA ASP A 74 11.05 3.42 -9.28
C ASP A 74 9.58 3.00 -9.16
N ILE A 75 9.28 2.13 -8.19
CA ILE A 75 7.90 1.71 -7.91
C ILE A 75 7.08 2.90 -7.44
N TRP A 76 7.63 3.75 -6.56
CA TRP A 76 6.95 4.94 -6.08
C TRP A 76 6.56 5.85 -7.25
N ASP A 77 7.52 6.13 -8.14
CA ASP A 77 7.28 6.96 -9.32
C ASP A 77 6.24 6.35 -10.25
N PHE A 78 6.29 5.04 -10.43
CA PHE A 78 5.33 4.31 -11.24
C PHE A 78 3.91 4.41 -10.65
N LEU A 79 3.77 4.19 -9.34
CA LEU A 79 2.47 4.28 -8.68
C LEU A 79 1.91 5.71 -8.75
N TYR A 80 2.78 6.70 -8.60
CA TYR A 80 2.37 8.09 -8.72
C TYR A 80 1.78 8.37 -10.11
N LYS A 81 2.44 7.89 -11.15
CA LYS A 81 2.00 8.08 -12.53
C LYS A 81 0.69 7.36 -12.84
N VAL A 82 0.55 6.10 -12.44
CA VAL A 82 -0.65 5.33 -12.74
C VAL A 82 -1.87 5.80 -11.94
N SER A 83 -1.65 6.55 -10.86
CA SER A 83 -2.73 7.10 -10.06
C SER A 83 -3.20 8.50 -10.51
N ILE A 84 -2.54 9.11 -11.49
CA ILE A 84 -2.90 10.43 -12.01
C ILE A 84 -4.38 10.54 -12.40
N PRO A 85 -5.00 9.53 -13.06
CA PRO A 85 -6.40 9.64 -13.46
C PRO A 85 -7.39 9.87 -12.32
N TYR A 86 -7.08 9.45 -11.09
CA TYR A 86 -7.98 9.64 -9.96
C TYR A 86 -7.40 10.54 -8.86
N GLY A 87 -6.30 11.21 -9.13
CA GLY A 87 -5.77 12.24 -8.23
C GLY A 87 -4.33 12.02 -7.83
N ARG A 88 -3.61 13.12 -7.67
CA ARG A 88 -2.18 13.11 -7.35
C ARG A 88 -1.88 13.29 -5.87
N LYS A 89 -2.88 13.66 -5.08
CA LYS A 89 -2.73 14.02 -3.66
C LYS A 89 -3.76 13.26 -2.83
N GLY A 90 -3.63 13.37 -1.52
CA GLY A 90 -4.60 12.79 -0.61
C GLY A 90 -4.58 11.27 -0.61
N ILE A 91 -5.68 10.64 -0.95
CA ILE A 91 -5.87 9.18 -0.81
C ILE A 91 -4.85 8.38 -1.61
N ALA A 92 -4.54 8.79 -2.85
CA ALA A 92 -3.56 8.08 -3.67
C ALA A 92 -2.18 8.10 -3.02
N ILE A 93 -1.75 9.25 -2.52
CA ILE A 93 -0.45 9.38 -1.84
C ILE A 93 -0.43 8.54 -0.55
N MET A 94 -1.53 8.51 0.20
CA MET A 94 -1.63 7.69 1.41
C MET A 94 -1.49 6.20 1.09
N ALA A 95 -2.10 5.76 -0.02
CA ALA A 95 -1.97 4.39 -0.48
C ALA A 95 -0.53 4.06 -0.89
N ILE A 96 0.11 4.95 -1.64
CA ILE A 96 1.51 4.78 -2.06
C ILE A 96 2.42 4.70 -0.85
N SER A 97 2.23 5.56 0.14
CA SER A 97 3.04 5.57 1.37
C SER A 97 2.96 4.25 2.12
N GLY A 98 1.77 3.66 2.21
CA GLY A 98 1.59 2.35 2.86
C GLY A 98 2.34 1.24 2.15
N VAL A 99 2.25 1.21 0.83
CA VAL A 99 2.98 0.24 0.00
C VAL A 99 4.48 0.45 0.16
N ASP A 100 4.94 1.70 0.11
CA ASP A 100 6.36 2.05 0.22
C ASP A 100 6.97 1.51 1.52
N LEU A 101 6.29 1.70 2.65
CA LEU A 101 6.75 1.17 3.94
C LEU A 101 6.87 -0.35 3.92
N ALA A 102 5.92 -1.04 3.32
CA ALA A 102 5.96 -2.50 3.23
C ALA A 102 7.12 -2.97 2.36
N LEU A 103 7.43 -2.25 1.29
CA LEU A 103 8.58 -2.57 0.42
C LEU A 103 9.90 -2.37 1.14
N TYR A 104 10.05 -1.32 1.92
CA TYR A 104 11.23 -1.10 2.75
C TYR A 104 11.38 -2.22 3.77
N ASP A 105 10.29 -2.65 4.39
CA ASP A 105 10.32 -3.72 5.38
C ASP A 105 10.81 -5.04 4.77
N VAL A 106 10.38 -5.35 3.54
CA VAL A 106 10.84 -6.57 2.84
C VAL A 106 12.34 -6.54 2.61
N LEU A 107 12.89 -5.40 2.20
CA LEU A 107 14.33 -5.28 1.92
C LEU A 107 15.18 -5.13 3.17
N GLY A 108 14.60 -4.60 4.22
CA GLY A 108 15.31 -4.36 5.47
C GLY A 108 15.35 -5.53 6.38
#